data_6fcfac24cd4a1d6b8fd74ab4661065a6
#
_entry.id   6fcfac24cd4a1d6b8fd74ab4661065a6
#
_cell.length_a   1.000
_cell.length_b   1.000
_cell.length_c   1.000
_cell.angle_alpha   90.00
_cell.angle_beta   90.00
_cell.angle_gamma   90.00
#
_symmetry.space_group_name_H-M   'P 1'
#
loop_
_entity.id
_entity.type
_entity.pdbx_description
1 polymer ?
#
loop_
_entity_poly.entity_id
_entity_poly.type
_entity_poly.pdbx_seq_one_letter_code
_entity_poly.pdbx_strand_id
1 'polypeptide(L)'
;MEKIPVYFMPGLAASSTIFEHIHLPSDIFDVHNLEWIMPTETESLEHYAARIAELVLLPNPVLIGVSFGGIIVQEMARHLQAEKVIIISSIKTKYELPAIMKFAKATASYKLLPIATFLKVENTLRKYPLGNHINGRLELYEKYLSVRDPFYLK
;
A
#
# COMPACT_ATOMS: atom_id res chain seq x y z
N MET A 1 8.73 14.36 -27.33
CA MET A 1 9.58 13.60 -26.40
C MET A 1 8.75 12.44 -25.85
N GLU A 2 9.35 11.29 -25.66
CA GLU A 2 8.70 10.17 -24.98
C GLU A 2 8.45 10.54 -23.52
N LYS A 3 7.23 10.28 -23.02
CA LYS A 3 6.87 10.61 -21.63
C LYS A 3 7.49 9.62 -20.67
N ILE A 4 7.77 10.07 -19.46
CA ILE A 4 8.31 9.23 -18.39
C ILE A 4 7.15 8.46 -17.76
N PRO A 5 7.13 7.11 -17.86
CA PRO A 5 6.08 6.32 -17.23
C PRO A 5 6.24 6.31 -15.70
N VAL A 6 5.17 6.63 -14.98
CA VAL A 6 5.15 6.69 -13.52
C VAL A 6 4.02 5.80 -13.00
N TYR A 7 4.37 4.83 -12.16
CA TYR A 7 3.42 3.91 -11.56
C TYR A 7 3.33 4.13 -10.05
N PHE A 8 2.12 4.42 -9.58
CA PHE A 8 1.84 4.61 -8.16
C PHE A 8 1.25 3.34 -7.54
N MET A 9 1.82 2.91 -6.40
CA MET A 9 1.32 1.79 -5.60
C MET A 9 0.84 2.30 -4.23
N PRO A 10 -0.46 2.13 -3.90
CA PRO A 10 -1.03 2.62 -2.64
C PRO A 10 -0.56 1.82 -1.42
N GLY A 11 -0.83 2.35 -0.23
CA GLY A 11 -0.62 1.64 1.03
C GLY A 11 -1.56 0.45 1.18
N LEU A 12 -1.26 -0.44 2.14
CA LEU A 12 -2.07 -1.64 2.40
C LEU A 12 -3.55 -1.27 2.60
N ALA A 13 -4.42 -1.98 1.91
CA ALA A 13 -5.88 -1.80 1.92
C ALA A 13 -6.38 -0.44 1.39
N ALA A 14 -5.50 0.46 0.95
CA ALA A 14 -5.88 1.70 0.31
C ALA A 14 -6.07 1.49 -1.20
N SER A 15 -6.97 2.28 -1.82
CA SER A 15 -7.08 2.38 -3.28
C SER A 15 -6.15 3.47 -3.82
N SER A 16 -5.98 3.50 -5.13
CA SER A 16 -5.24 4.54 -5.85
C SER A 16 -5.83 5.95 -5.67
N THR A 17 -7.06 6.08 -5.17
CA THR A 17 -7.68 7.37 -4.84
C THR A 17 -6.87 8.19 -3.84
N ILE A 18 -5.96 7.57 -3.06
CA ILE A 18 -5.04 8.32 -2.19
C ILE A 18 -4.13 9.27 -2.95
N PHE A 19 -3.97 9.08 -4.26
CA PHE A 19 -3.14 9.90 -5.14
C PHE A 19 -3.92 10.97 -5.90
N GLU A 20 -5.23 11.12 -5.67
CA GLU A 20 -6.11 12.04 -6.41
C GLU A 20 -5.65 13.50 -6.42
N HIS A 21 -4.87 13.90 -5.41
CA HIS A 21 -4.32 15.25 -5.29
C HIS A 21 -2.87 15.38 -5.80
N ILE A 22 -2.28 14.30 -6.33
CA ILE A 22 -0.95 14.34 -6.92
C ILE A 22 -1.09 14.55 -8.42
N HIS A 23 -0.71 15.73 -8.88
CA HIS A 23 -0.78 16.10 -10.28
C HIS A 23 0.63 16.27 -10.85
N LEU A 24 1.02 15.41 -11.76
CA LEU A 24 2.25 15.53 -12.52
C LEU A 24 1.95 16.15 -13.89
N PRO A 25 2.84 16.99 -14.45
CA PRO A 25 2.69 17.53 -15.79
C PRO A 25 2.50 16.44 -16.84
N SER A 26 1.33 16.42 -17.48
CA SER A 26 0.96 15.34 -18.42
C SER A 26 1.68 15.41 -19.77
N ASP A 27 2.38 16.47 -20.05
CA ASP A 27 3.28 16.60 -21.20
C ASP A 27 4.63 15.90 -20.97
N ILE A 28 5.03 15.68 -19.72
CA ILE A 28 6.29 15.06 -19.32
C ILE A 28 6.07 13.63 -18.81
N PHE A 29 5.01 13.39 -18.05
CA PHE A 29 4.77 12.13 -17.35
C PHE A 29 3.55 11.40 -17.91
N ASP A 30 3.66 10.07 -17.98
CA ASP A 30 2.56 9.14 -18.23
C ASP A 30 2.24 8.40 -16.93
N VAL A 31 1.14 8.79 -16.27
CA VAL A 31 0.82 8.38 -14.90
C VAL A 31 -0.15 7.22 -14.90
N HIS A 32 0.25 6.14 -14.23
CA HIS A 32 -0.52 4.91 -14.04
C HIS A 32 -0.68 4.62 -12.57
N ASN A 33 -1.89 4.25 -12.17
CA ASN A 33 -2.18 3.82 -10.80
C ASN A 33 -2.30 2.30 -10.75
N LEU A 34 -1.52 1.68 -9.89
CA LEU A 34 -1.65 0.26 -9.58
C LEU A 34 -2.69 0.08 -8.46
N GLU A 35 -3.39 -1.04 -8.53
CA GLU A 35 -4.31 -1.47 -7.48
C GLU A 35 -3.86 -2.80 -6.88
N TRP A 36 -4.31 -3.05 -5.68
CA TRP A 36 -4.08 -4.33 -5.03
C TRP A 36 -4.82 -5.44 -5.77
N ILE A 37 -4.13 -6.54 -6.02
CA ILE A 37 -4.71 -7.78 -6.56
C ILE A 37 -4.91 -8.77 -5.41
N MET A 38 -5.85 -9.70 -5.56
CA MET A 38 -6.07 -10.71 -4.53
C MET A 38 -4.84 -11.62 -4.40
N PRO A 39 -4.26 -11.75 -3.20
CA PRO A 39 -3.17 -12.70 -2.97
C PRO A 39 -3.68 -14.14 -3.10
N THR A 40 -2.81 -15.05 -3.50
CA THR A 40 -3.10 -16.49 -3.47
C THR A 40 -2.75 -17.06 -2.10
N GLU A 41 -3.32 -18.22 -1.75
CA GLU A 41 -2.99 -18.89 -0.50
C GLU A 41 -1.48 -19.20 -0.44
N THR A 42 -0.85 -18.89 0.68
CA THR A 42 0.59 -19.11 0.92
C THR A 42 1.55 -18.36 -0.01
N GLU A 43 1.08 -17.36 -0.73
CA GLU A 43 1.92 -16.56 -1.64
C GLU A 43 2.99 -15.77 -0.86
N SER A 44 4.24 -15.84 -1.32
CA SER A 44 5.31 -15.00 -0.79
C SER A 44 5.17 -13.56 -1.28
N LEU A 45 5.73 -12.61 -0.52
CA LEU A 45 5.77 -11.20 -0.92
C LEU A 45 6.47 -11.03 -2.29
N GLU A 46 7.54 -11.77 -2.52
CA GLU A 46 8.29 -11.78 -3.78
C GLU A 46 7.41 -12.20 -4.95
N HIS A 47 6.68 -13.31 -4.81
CA HIS A 47 5.79 -13.81 -5.86
C HIS A 47 4.62 -12.85 -6.11
N TYR A 48 4.03 -12.30 -5.05
CA TYR A 48 2.98 -11.30 -5.15
C TYR A 48 3.45 -10.04 -5.89
N ALA A 49 4.64 -9.53 -5.56
CA ALA A 49 5.23 -8.36 -6.21
C ALA A 49 5.57 -8.64 -7.68
N ALA A 50 6.01 -9.86 -8.02
CA ALA A 50 6.24 -10.26 -9.41
C ALA A 50 4.96 -10.18 -10.24
N ARG A 51 3.82 -10.65 -9.71
CA ARG A 51 2.51 -10.54 -10.39
C ARG A 51 2.05 -9.10 -10.57
N ILE A 52 2.30 -8.22 -9.58
CA ILE A 52 2.01 -6.79 -9.75
C ILE A 52 2.95 -6.17 -10.78
N ALA A 53 4.22 -6.59 -10.83
CA ALA A 53 5.17 -6.09 -11.82
C ALA A 53 4.75 -6.42 -13.27
N GLU A 54 4.02 -7.51 -13.51
CA GLU A 54 3.44 -7.86 -14.83
C GLU A 54 2.41 -6.82 -15.32
N LEU A 55 1.84 -6.01 -14.43
CA LEU A 55 0.93 -4.93 -14.79
C LEU A 55 1.67 -3.67 -15.28
N VAL A 56 2.97 -3.62 -15.12
CA VAL A 56 3.82 -2.51 -15.57
C VAL A 56 4.24 -2.78 -17.01
N LEU A 57 3.53 -2.17 -17.96
CA LEU A 57 3.69 -2.47 -19.39
C LEU A 57 4.73 -1.59 -20.10
N LEU A 58 5.04 -0.41 -19.55
CA LEU A 58 5.95 0.54 -20.15
C LEU A 58 7.39 0.34 -19.67
N PRO A 59 8.39 0.51 -20.53
CA PRO A 59 9.79 0.31 -20.17
C PRO A 59 10.31 1.42 -19.26
N ASN A 60 11.33 1.09 -18.46
CA ASN A 60 12.05 2.01 -17.58
C ASN A 60 11.12 2.89 -16.70
N PRO A 61 10.12 2.31 -16.00
CA PRO A 61 9.18 3.07 -15.22
C PRO A 61 9.83 3.70 -13.98
N VAL A 62 9.26 4.82 -13.54
CA VAL A 62 9.42 5.32 -12.17
C VAL A 62 8.35 4.66 -11.31
N LEU A 63 8.76 3.91 -10.29
CA LEU A 63 7.86 3.26 -9.34
C LEU A 63 7.75 4.10 -8.07
N ILE A 64 6.55 4.44 -7.64
CA ILE A 64 6.29 5.23 -6.44
C ILE A 64 5.35 4.45 -5.53
N GLY A 65 5.80 4.16 -4.30
CA GLY A 65 4.99 3.39 -3.34
C GLY A 65 4.85 4.08 -1.99
N VAL A 66 3.64 4.04 -1.44
CA VAL A 66 3.31 4.63 -0.13
C VAL A 66 3.17 3.53 0.91
N SER A 67 3.80 3.70 2.10
CA SER A 67 3.68 2.76 3.21
C SER A 67 4.05 1.32 2.78
N PHE A 68 3.13 0.36 2.90
CA PHE A 68 3.36 -1.02 2.44
C PHE A 68 3.54 -1.10 0.91
N GLY A 69 2.88 -0.22 0.13
CA GLY A 69 3.15 -0.08 -1.31
C GLY A 69 4.60 0.26 -1.62
N GLY A 70 5.28 0.99 -0.71
CA GLY A 70 6.72 1.26 -0.82
C GLY A 70 7.58 -0.01 -0.68
N ILE A 71 7.13 -1.01 0.08
CA ILE A 71 7.80 -2.32 0.16
C ILE A 71 7.56 -3.09 -1.15
N ILE A 72 6.32 -3.05 -1.65
CA ILE A 72 5.94 -3.74 -2.91
C ILE A 72 6.76 -3.21 -4.09
N VAL A 73 6.86 -1.89 -4.29
CA VAL A 73 7.61 -1.34 -5.44
C VAL A 73 9.11 -1.63 -5.37
N GLN A 74 9.68 -1.75 -4.16
CA GLN A 74 11.07 -2.19 -4.02
C GLN A 74 11.24 -3.66 -4.45
N GLU A 75 10.27 -4.51 -4.14
CA GLU A 75 10.31 -5.92 -4.56
C GLU A 75 10.01 -6.06 -6.06
N MET A 76 9.06 -5.29 -6.61
CA MET A 76 8.78 -5.22 -8.06
C MET A 76 10.03 -4.86 -8.87
N ALA A 77 10.85 -3.92 -8.37
CA ALA A 77 12.09 -3.49 -9.04
C ALA A 77 13.14 -4.61 -9.20
N ARG A 78 12.94 -5.78 -8.60
CA ARG A 78 13.75 -6.97 -8.82
C ARG A 78 13.31 -7.79 -10.03
N HIS A 79 12.07 -7.57 -10.49
CA HIS A 79 11.44 -8.31 -11.57
C HIS A 79 11.32 -7.49 -12.86
N LEU A 80 11.59 -6.18 -12.81
CA LEU A 80 11.58 -5.29 -13.96
C LEU A 80 12.69 -4.26 -13.88
N GLN A 81 13.07 -3.68 -15.01
CA GLN A 81 14.07 -2.62 -15.06
C GLN A 81 13.42 -1.27 -14.79
N ALA A 82 13.39 -0.85 -13.52
CA ALA A 82 12.89 0.47 -13.13
C ALA A 82 13.98 1.55 -13.29
N GLU A 83 13.60 2.72 -13.81
CA GLU A 83 14.46 3.91 -13.85
C GLU A 83 14.71 4.45 -12.44
N LYS A 84 13.63 4.50 -11.62
CA LYS A 84 13.67 4.96 -10.23
C LYS A 84 12.65 4.23 -9.38
N VAL A 85 12.99 4.08 -8.08
CA VAL A 85 12.04 3.65 -7.04
C VAL A 85 11.98 4.73 -5.97
N ILE A 86 10.78 5.25 -5.72
CA ILE A 86 10.51 6.27 -4.72
C ILE A 86 9.59 5.65 -3.66
N ILE A 87 9.99 5.72 -2.41
CA ILE A 87 9.20 5.24 -1.29
C ILE A 87 8.78 6.40 -0.39
N ILE A 88 7.51 6.45 -0.03
CA ILE A 88 6.91 7.51 0.79
C ILE A 88 6.34 6.89 2.05
N SER A 89 6.75 7.41 3.23
CA SER A 89 6.29 6.89 4.53
C SER A 89 6.42 5.36 4.64
N SER A 90 7.52 4.83 4.13
CA SER A 90 7.84 3.40 4.05
C SER A 90 9.22 3.11 4.63
N ILE A 91 9.63 1.85 4.59
CA ILE A 91 10.94 1.39 5.05
C ILE A 91 11.77 0.88 3.86
N LYS A 92 13.07 1.17 3.87
CA LYS A 92 14.02 0.66 2.88
C LYS A 92 14.54 -0.73 3.28
N THR A 93 14.70 -0.96 4.58
CA THR A 93 15.25 -2.21 5.09
C THR A 93 14.46 -2.71 6.30
N LYS A 94 14.55 -4.01 6.58
CA LYS A 94 13.95 -4.64 7.77
C LYS A 94 14.43 -4.02 9.11
N TYR A 95 15.58 -3.35 9.10
CA TYR A 95 16.14 -2.73 10.29
C TYR A 95 15.44 -1.42 10.68
N GLU A 96 14.76 -0.79 9.73
CA GLU A 96 13.99 0.45 9.91
C GLU A 96 12.57 0.20 10.46
N LEU A 97 12.17 -1.08 10.59
CA LEU A 97 10.87 -1.41 11.18
C LEU A 97 10.73 -0.78 12.58
N PRO A 98 9.60 -0.12 12.88
CA PRO A 98 9.32 0.38 14.22
C PRO A 98 9.44 -0.72 15.28
N ALA A 99 9.89 -0.35 16.49
CA ALA A 99 10.12 -1.31 17.57
C ALA A 99 8.91 -2.19 17.87
N ILE A 100 7.70 -1.61 17.83
CA ILE A 100 6.44 -2.35 18.03
C ILE A 100 6.22 -3.44 16.96
N MET A 101 6.57 -3.17 15.70
CA MET A 101 6.45 -4.14 14.61
C MET A 101 7.53 -5.23 14.73
N LYS A 102 8.75 -4.87 15.15
CA LYS A 102 9.81 -5.85 15.46
C LYS A 102 9.39 -6.78 16.59
N PHE A 103 8.79 -6.23 17.64
CA PHE A 103 8.27 -7.00 18.77
C PHE A 103 7.11 -7.92 18.33
N ALA A 104 6.15 -7.39 17.57
CA ALA A 104 5.03 -8.17 17.05
C ALA A 104 5.50 -9.34 16.16
N LYS A 105 6.55 -9.11 15.34
CA LYS A 105 7.17 -10.16 14.53
C LYS A 105 7.88 -11.21 15.40
N ALA A 106 8.67 -10.77 16.38
CA ALA A 106 9.45 -11.67 17.26
C ALA A 106 8.56 -12.58 18.11
N THR A 107 7.42 -12.06 18.58
CA THR A 107 6.46 -12.80 19.44
C THR A 107 5.36 -13.47 18.65
N ALA A 108 5.30 -13.30 17.32
CA ALA A 108 4.17 -13.71 16.47
C ALA A 108 2.79 -13.19 16.95
N SER A 109 2.79 -12.12 17.78
CA SER A 109 1.55 -11.56 18.38
C SER A 109 0.59 -11.00 17.32
N TYR A 110 1.06 -10.67 16.12
CA TYR A 110 0.20 -10.31 14.99
C TYR A 110 -0.80 -11.43 14.63
N LYS A 111 -0.46 -12.72 14.88
CA LYS A 111 -1.35 -13.86 14.66
C LYS A 111 -2.50 -13.92 15.66
N LEU A 112 -2.35 -13.23 16.81
CA LEU A 112 -3.35 -13.17 17.88
C LEU A 112 -4.28 -11.97 17.75
N LEU A 113 -3.99 -11.03 16.84
CA LEU A 113 -4.85 -9.90 16.52
C LEU A 113 -5.88 -10.36 15.47
N PRO A 114 -7.11 -10.74 15.86
CA PRO A 114 -8.12 -11.08 14.90
C PRO A 114 -8.50 -9.80 14.16
N ILE A 115 -8.28 -9.75 12.86
CA ILE A 115 -8.69 -8.64 11.97
C ILE A 115 -10.18 -8.33 12.16
N ALA A 116 -11.00 -9.38 12.37
CA ALA A 116 -12.41 -9.24 12.74
C ALA A 116 -12.64 -8.40 14.02
N THR A 117 -11.70 -8.42 14.98
CA THR A 117 -11.79 -7.60 16.20
C THR A 117 -11.46 -6.15 15.89
N PHE A 118 -10.49 -5.87 15.02
CA PHE A 118 -10.16 -4.51 14.58
C PHE A 118 -11.35 -3.87 13.85
N LEU A 119 -11.98 -4.59 12.93
CA LEU A 119 -13.20 -4.15 12.24
C LEU A 119 -14.40 -3.94 13.18
N LYS A 120 -14.53 -4.77 14.22
CA LYS A 120 -15.57 -4.59 15.25
C LYS A 120 -15.31 -3.38 16.13
N VAL A 121 -14.06 -3.15 16.53
CA VAL A 121 -13.66 -1.96 17.30
C VAL A 121 -13.88 -0.69 16.48
N GLU A 122 -13.53 -0.67 15.21
CA GLU A 122 -13.82 0.44 14.30
C GLU A 122 -15.31 0.74 14.26
N ASN A 123 -16.16 -0.27 14.04
CA ASN A 123 -17.61 -0.12 14.03
C ASN A 123 -18.20 0.34 15.38
N THR A 124 -17.55 -0.01 16.49
CA THR A 124 -17.98 0.42 17.83
C THR A 124 -17.57 1.86 18.09
N LEU A 125 -16.35 2.25 17.69
CA LEU A 125 -15.86 3.62 17.83
C LEU A 125 -16.68 4.62 17.01
N ARG A 126 -17.25 4.19 15.87
CA ARG A 126 -18.17 5.01 15.06
C ARG A 126 -19.46 5.39 15.78
N LYS A 127 -19.92 4.57 16.74
CA LYS A 127 -21.17 4.83 17.49
C LYS A 127 -21.01 5.89 18.58
N TYR A 128 -19.76 6.26 18.90
CA TYR A 128 -19.48 7.28 19.92
C TYR A 128 -18.98 8.56 19.25
N PRO A 129 -19.52 9.74 19.61
CA PRO A 129 -19.01 11.02 19.11
C PRO A 129 -17.65 11.32 19.74
N LEU A 130 -16.58 10.89 19.06
CA LEU A 130 -15.19 11.02 19.54
C LEU A 130 -14.55 12.38 19.21
N GLY A 131 -15.35 13.39 18.87
CA GLY A 131 -14.92 14.74 18.53
C GLY A 131 -14.59 14.92 17.03
N ASN A 132 -14.72 16.15 16.55
CA ASN A 132 -14.61 16.51 15.12
C ASN A 132 -13.27 16.10 14.46
N HIS A 133 -12.19 16.06 15.22
CA HIS A 133 -10.86 15.67 14.71
C HIS A 133 -10.76 14.17 14.39
N ILE A 134 -11.45 13.32 15.13
CA ILE A 134 -11.43 11.86 14.94
C ILE A 134 -12.42 11.47 13.85
N ASN A 135 -13.59 12.12 13.82
CA ASN A 135 -14.61 11.87 12.78
C ASN A 135 -14.08 12.21 11.38
N GLY A 136 -13.40 13.33 11.20
CA GLY A 136 -12.77 13.69 9.91
C GLY A 136 -11.70 12.69 9.46
N ARG A 137 -10.95 12.09 10.40
CA ARG A 137 -9.99 11.02 10.06
C ARG A 137 -10.70 9.72 9.69
N LEU A 138 -11.80 9.38 10.34
CA LEU A 138 -12.58 8.18 10.01
C LEU A 138 -13.20 8.28 8.61
N GLU A 139 -13.71 9.45 8.21
CA GLU A 139 -14.21 9.70 6.85
C GLU A 139 -13.11 9.54 5.78
N LEU A 140 -11.89 10.04 6.07
CA LEU A 140 -10.73 9.84 5.20
C LEU A 140 -10.35 8.37 5.09
N TYR A 141 -10.38 7.62 6.20
CA TYR A 141 -10.15 6.18 6.18
C TYR A 141 -11.21 5.44 5.35
N GLU A 142 -12.47 5.84 5.42
CA GLU A 142 -13.53 5.26 4.57
C GLU A 142 -13.30 5.52 3.09
N LYS A 143 -12.95 6.76 2.77
CA LYS A 143 -12.71 7.18 1.38
C LYS A 143 -11.55 6.42 0.74
N TYR A 144 -10.48 6.20 1.49
CA TYR A 144 -9.23 5.69 0.92
C TYR A 144 -8.95 4.21 1.20
N LEU A 145 -9.57 3.60 2.21
CA LEU A 145 -9.44 2.16 2.49
C LEU A 145 -10.55 1.37 1.81
N SER A 146 -10.31 0.94 0.59
CA SER A 146 -11.30 0.23 -0.24
C SER A 146 -11.29 -1.28 -0.03
N VAL A 147 -10.15 -1.87 0.37
CA VAL A 147 -10.00 -3.33 0.52
C VAL A 147 -10.23 -3.73 1.96
N ARG A 148 -11.42 -4.26 2.26
CA ARG A 148 -11.83 -4.71 3.60
C ARG A 148 -12.00 -6.22 3.72
N ASP A 149 -11.55 -6.98 2.71
CA ASP A 149 -11.65 -8.42 2.73
C ASP A 149 -10.73 -9.01 3.81
N PRO A 150 -11.27 -9.80 4.77
CA PRO A 150 -10.47 -10.44 5.82
C PRO A 150 -9.39 -11.38 5.29
N PHE A 151 -9.58 -11.98 4.13
CA PHE A 151 -8.59 -12.86 3.48
C PHE A 151 -7.40 -12.06 2.97
N TYR A 152 -7.67 -10.89 2.42
CA TYR A 152 -6.64 -9.97 1.94
C TYR A 152 -5.76 -9.40 3.06
N LEU A 153 -6.32 -9.24 4.27
CA LEU A 153 -5.63 -8.65 5.42
C LEU A 153 -4.92 -9.68 6.31
N LYS A 154 -4.99 -10.98 6.00
CA LYS A 154 -4.27 -12.07 6.69
C LYS A 154 -2.84 -12.21 6.19
#